data_285e6e78ddb68d42f7a52a3db3d685a0
#
_entry.id   285e6e78ddb68d42f7a52a3db3d685a0
#
_cell.length_a   1.000
_cell.length_b   1.000
_cell.length_c   1.000
_cell.angle_alpha   90.00
_cell.angle_beta   90.00
_cell.angle_gamma   90.00
#
_symmetry.space_group_name_H-M   'P 1'
#
loop_
_entity.id
_entity.type
_entity.pdbx_description
1 polymer ?
#
loop_
_entity_poly.entity_id
_entity_poly.type
_entity_poly.pdbx_seq_one_letter_code
_entity_poly.pdbx_strand_id
1 'polypeptide(L)'
;MARQWTPAQTDAIRARGGSLLVSAAAGSGKTAVLVERVLERLTDPEHPTAADRLLVVTFTRAAAAEMSARISRQIALLLEENPRDVHLQRQQIRMARAHISTIHSFCGDLVREFFYKLEISPDFRILDDSEMAVLRADAVEEVLEDYYGRGDEGFLALIDAFAAGRDDSRIVRTVDTLYDFIRSHPFP
;
A
#
# COMPACT_ATOMS: atom_id res chain seq x y z
N MET A 1 29.31 -13.54 13.94
CA MET A 1 29.79 -14.07 12.66
C MET A 1 29.07 -13.33 11.56
N ALA A 2 29.81 -12.70 10.63
CA ALA A 2 29.25 -12.05 9.46
C ALA A 2 28.52 -13.10 8.61
N ARG A 3 27.32 -12.78 8.15
CA ARG A 3 26.51 -13.66 7.31
C ARG A 3 27.19 -13.82 5.94
N GLN A 4 27.42 -15.05 5.51
CA GLN A 4 27.95 -15.31 4.18
C GLN A 4 26.81 -15.27 3.15
N TRP A 5 26.94 -14.44 2.15
CA TRP A 5 26.01 -14.31 1.03
C TRP A 5 26.47 -15.14 -0.16
N THR A 6 25.55 -15.77 -0.87
CA THR A 6 25.86 -16.41 -2.16
C THR A 6 26.16 -15.32 -3.22
N PRO A 7 26.84 -15.65 -4.33
CA PRO A 7 27.08 -14.68 -5.41
C PRO A 7 25.80 -13.99 -5.89
N ALA A 8 24.74 -14.74 -6.16
CA ALA A 8 23.46 -14.19 -6.61
C ALA A 8 22.80 -13.28 -5.56
N GLN A 9 22.94 -13.60 -4.26
CA GLN A 9 22.47 -12.71 -3.19
C GLN A 9 23.29 -11.43 -3.12
N THR A 10 24.60 -11.52 -3.26
CA THR A 10 25.52 -10.36 -3.31
C THR A 10 25.18 -9.45 -4.49
N ASP A 11 24.94 -10.02 -5.66
CA ASP A 11 24.53 -9.27 -6.85
C ASP A 11 23.21 -8.52 -6.61
N ALA A 12 22.20 -9.20 -6.00
CA ALA A 12 20.93 -8.58 -5.65
C ALA A 12 21.09 -7.47 -4.61
N ILE A 13 21.98 -7.60 -3.63
CA ILE A 13 22.27 -6.58 -2.62
C ILE A 13 22.92 -5.35 -3.28
N ARG A 14 23.92 -5.55 -4.13
CA ARG A 14 24.76 -4.48 -4.70
C ARG A 14 24.21 -3.83 -5.95
N ALA A 15 23.28 -4.48 -6.67
CA ALA A 15 22.74 -3.91 -7.90
C ALA A 15 22.26 -2.47 -7.74
N ARG A 16 22.66 -1.59 -8.65
CA ARG A 16 22.31 -0.17 -8.70
C ARG A 16 21.74 0.18 -10.08
N GLY A 17 20.88 1.19 -10.09
CA GLY A 17 20.22 1.67 -11.31
C GLY A 17 19.19 0.69 -11.86
N GLY A 18 18.20 1.18 -12.56
CA GLY A 18 17.15 0.38 -13.20
C GLY A 18 16.25 -0.43 -12.27
N SER A 19 15.48 -1.33 -12.87
CA SER A 19 14.60 -2.26 -12.16
C SER A 19 15.29 -3.60 -11.95
N LEU A 20 15.17 -4.17 -10.77
CA LEU A 20 15.71 -5.48 -10.40
C LEU A 20 14.57 -6.40 -9.98
N LEU A 21 14.38 -7.51 -10.69
CA LEU A 21 13.48 -8.59 -10.30
C LEU A 21 14.28 -9.72 -9.64
N VAL A 22 13.93 -10.06 -8.41
CA VAL A 22 14.54 -11.17 -7.67
C VAL A 22 13.53 -12.31 -7.51
N SER A 23 13.77 -13.40 -8.23
CA SER A 23 12.99 -14.64 -8.08
C SER A 23 13.73 -15.62 -7.19
N ALA A 24 13.05 -16.14 -6.16
CA ALA A 24 13.67 -17.06 -5.21
C ALA A 24 12.60 -17.88 -4.46
N ALA A 25 12.92 -19.14 -4.16
CA ALA A 25 12.04 -20.05 -3.43
C ALA A 25 11.73 -19.57 -2.00
N ALA A 26 10.72 -20.15 -1.36
CA ALA A 26 10.47 -19.93 0.06
C ALA A 26 11.69 -20.34 0.89
N GLY A 27 12.02 -19.60 1.94
CA GLY A 27 13.19 -19.91 2.79
C GLY A 27 14.56 -19.51 2.23
N SER A 28 14.66 -19.04 0.98
CA SER A 28 15.94 -18.65 0.36
C SER A 28 16.59 -17.37 0.93
N GLY A 29 15.97 -16.74 1.93
CA GLY A 29 16.50 -15.55 2.58
C GLY A 29 16.15 -14.22 1.90
N LYS A 30 15.10 -14.16 1.05
CA LYS A 30 14.67 -12.92 0.37
C LYS A 30 14.60 -11.69 1.27
N THR A 31 13.95 -11.83 2.42
CA THR A 31 13.82 -10.73 3.39
C THR A 31 15.17 -10.29 3.94
N ALA A 32 16.08 -11.22 4.18
CA ALA A 32 17.40 -10.89 4.65
C ALA A 32 18.24 -10.18 3.59
N VAL A 33 18.15 -10.59 2.33
CA VAL A 33 18.79 -9.90 1.19
C VAL A 33 18.23 -8.49 1.05
N LEU A 34 16.92 -8.30 1.20
CA LEU A 34 16.30 -6.98 1.12
C LEU A 34 16.75 -6.06 2.27
N VAL A 35 16.79 -6.57 3.50
CA VAL A 35 17.31 -5.81 4.66
C VAL A 35 18.76 -5.39 4.41
N GLU A 36 19.61 -6.31 3.97
CA GLU A 36 21.02 -6.01 3.67
C GLU A 36 21.16 -4.99 2.54
N ARG A 37 20.35 -5.13 1.47
CA ARG A 37 20.31 -4.15 0.38
C ARG A 37 19.94 -2.75 0.85
N VAL A 38 18.96 -2.65 1.77
CA VAL A 38 18.58 -1.36 2.37
C VAL A 38 19.75 -0.81 3.21
N LEU A 39 20.36 -1.63 4.06
CA LEU A 39 21.50 -1.22 4.88
C LEU A 39 22.67 -0.73 4.03
N GLU A 40 23.05 -1.47 2.99
CA GLU A 40 24.13 -1.06 2.11
C GLU A 40 23.84 0.28 1.42
N ARG A 41 22.56 0.56 1.12
CA ARG A 41 22.17 1.88 0.58
C ARG A 41 22.23 3.00 1.61
N LEU A 42 21.88 2.70 2.86
CA LEU A 42 21.92 3.68 3.94
C LEU A 42 23.36 4.00 4.38
N THR A 43 24.27 3.05 4.24
CA THR A 43 25.66 3.13 4.70
C THR A 43 26.68 3.31 3.58
N ASP A 44 26.25 3.45 2.32
CA ASP A 44 27.11 3.67 1.17
C ASP A 44 28.01 4.91 1.40
N PRO A 45 29.33 4.79 1.37
CA PRO A 45 30.22 5.90 1.70
C PRO A 45 30.27 6.99 0.63
N GLU A 46 29.97 6.66 -0.63
CA GLU A 46 30.03 7.61 -1.74
C GLU A 46 28.67 8.23 -2.04
N HIS A 47 27.61 7.40 -2.03
CA HIS A 47 26.25 7.83 -2.40
C HIS A 47 25.21 7.31 -1.41
N PRO A 48 25.24 7.73 -0.13
CA PRO A 48 24.30 7.25 0.87
C PRO A 48 22.89 7.72 0.58
N THR A 49 21.94 6.79 0.63
CA THR A 49 20.51 7.13 0.55
C THR A 49 20.00 7.42 1.96
N ALA A 50 19.25 8.49 2.14
CA ALA A 50 18.63 8.79 3.41
C ALA A 50 17.45 7.83 3.68
N ALA A 51 17.27 7.36 4.92
CA ALA A 51 16.23 6.40 5.26
C ALA A 51 14.81 6.91 4.93
N ASP A 52 14.57 8.21 5.11
CA ASP A 52 13.32 8.91 4.78
C ASP A 52 13.08 9.10 3.27
N ARG A 53 14.02 8.69 2.42
CA ARG A 53 13.88 8.66 0.95
C ARG A 53 13.67 7.26 0.38
N LEU A 54 13.54 6.26 1.23
CA LEU A 54 13.28 4.88 0.82
C LEU A 54 11.81 4.56 1.02
N LEU A 55 11.23 3.91 0.03
CA LEU A 55 9.92 3.28 0.14
C LEU A 55 10.11 1.76 0.08
N VAL A 56 9.73 1.08 1.14
CA VAL A 56 9.73 -0.38 1.23
C VAL A 56 8.31 -0.85 1.49
N VAL A 57 7.76 -1.61 0.55
CA VAL A 57 6.38 -2.09 0.62
C VAL A 57 6.34 -3.58 0.88
N THR A 58 5.47 -3.98 1.80
CA THR A 58 5.20 -5.39 2.13
C THR A 58 3.71 -5.71 2.03
N PHE A 59 3.36 -7.00 2.04
CA PHE A 59 1.96 -7.40 1.99
C PHE A 59 1.25 -7.29 3.35
N THR A 60 1.97 -7.44 4.47
CA THR A 60 1.38 -7.43 5.80
C THR A 60 2.03 -6.39 6.70
N ARG A 61 1.25 -5.82 7.63
CA ARG A 61 1.75 -4.89 8.65
C ARG A 61 2.83 -5.54 9.53
N ALA A 62 2.67 -6.83 9.85
CA ALA A 62 3.64 -7.58 10.64
C ALA A 62 4.99 -7.67 9.92
N ALA A 63 5.00 -7.98 8.61
CA ALA A 63 6.22 -8.04 7.81
C ALA A 63 6.90 -6.66 7.70
N ALA A 64 6.13 -5.58 7.56
CA ALA A 64 6.66 -4.22 7.55
C ALA A 64 7.32 -3.85 8.88
N ALA A 65 6.65 -4.12 10.00
CA ALA A 65 7.16 -3.87 11.34
C ALA A 65 8.44 -4.68 11.62
N GLU A 66 8.45 -5.96 11.25
CA GLU A 66 9.63 -6.83 11.39
C GLU A 66 10.81 -6.30 10.56
N MET A 67 10.58 -5.88 9.32
CA MET A 67 11.62 -5.32 8.47
C MET A 67 12.18 -4.02 9.05
N SER A 68 11.33 -3.10 9.47
CA SER A 68 11.74 -1.85 10.13
C SER A 68 12.57 -2.11 11.37
N ALA A 69 12.14 -3.03 12.24
CA ALA A 69 12.87 -3.42 13.45
C ALA A 69 14.24 -4.04 13.13
N ARG A 70 14.32 -4.89 12.09
CA ARG A 70 15.60 -5.50 11.66
C ARG A 70 16.58 -4.45 11.16
N ILE A 71 16.13 -3.50 10.32
CA ILE A 71 16.99 -2.43 9.80
C ILE A 71 17.48 -1.54 10.95
N SER A 72 16.57 -1.08 11.82
CA SER A 72 16.91 -0.24 12.97
C SER A 72 17.92 -0.91 13.91
N ARG A 73 17.74 -2.22 14.15
CA ARG A 73 18.67 -3.01 14.98
C ARG A 73 20.06 -3.09 14.34
N GLN A 74 20.16 -3.27 13.04
CA GLN A 74 21.46 -3.32 12.36
C GLN A 74 22.17 -1.97 12.39
N ILE A 75 21.43 -0.86 12.21
CA ILE A 75 22.01 0.50 12.37
C ILE A 75 22.52 0.70 13.79
N ALA A 76 21.78 0.25 14.81
CA ALA A 76 22.19 0.34 16.20
C ALA A 76 23.49 -0.45 16.47
N LEU A 77 23.61 -1.68 15.93
CA LEU A 77 24.84 -2.47 16.03
C LEU A 77 26.05 -1.79 15.39
N LEU A 78 25.87 -1.18 14.21
CA LEU A 78 26.92 -0.41 13.55
C LEU A 78 27.32 0.83 14.38
N LEU A 79 26.37 1.45 15.06
CA LEU A 79 26.65 2.57 15.97
C LEU A 79 27.36 2.11 17.27
N GLU A 80 27.13 0.90 17.76
CA GLU A 80 27.90 0.33 18.88
C GLU A 80 29.38 0.18 18.51
N GLU A 81 29.65 -0.22 17.26
CA GLU A 81 31.02 -0.31 16.73
C GLU A 81 31.66 1.07 16.48
N ASN A 82 30.87 2.03 16.00
CA ASN A 82 31.30 3.39 15.68
C ASN A 82 30.35 4.46 16.28
N PRO A 83 30.40 4.70 17.60
CA PRO A 83 29.44 5.59 18.26
C PRO A 83 29.51 7.06 17.82
N ARG A 84 30.60 7.49 17.20
CA ARG A 84 30.81 8.85 16.72
C ARG A 84 30.46 9.05 15.24
N ASP A 85 29.96 8.02 14.57
CA ASP A 85 29.54 8.15 13.18
C ASP A 85 28.25 8.97 13.06
N VAL A 86 28.42 10.23 12.70
CA VAL A 86 27.33 11.21 12.55
C VAL A 86 26.36 10.80 11.44
N HIS A 87 26.85 10.10 10.39
CA HIS A 87 25.98 9.63 9.33
C HIS A 87 25.02 8.56 9.84
N LEU A 88 25.51 7.53 10.52
CA LEU A 88 24.69 6.48 11.12
C LEU A 88 23.71 7.03 12.15
N GLN A 89 24.14 8.00 13.00
CA GLN A 89 23.24 8.67 13.95
C GLN A 89 22.08 9.35 13.23
N ARG A 90 22.34 10.06 12.12
CA ARG A 90 21.30 10.67 11.27
C ARG A 90 20.37 9.64 10.64
N GLN A 91 20.91 8.53 10.14
CA GLN A 91 20.09 7.45 9.60
C GLN A 91 19.18 6.85 10.66
N GLN A 92 19.65 6.64 11.88
CA GLN A 92 18.84 6.14 12.99
C GLN A 92 17.66 7.06 13.31
N ILE A 93 17.88 8.38 13.33
CA ILE A 93 16.81 9.37 13.53
C ILE A 93 15.81 9.34 12.37
N ARG A 94 16.30 9.25 11.12
CA ARG A 94 15.48 9.22 9.90
C ARG A 94 14.64 7.94 9.75
N MET A 95 15.06 6.83 10.40
CA MET A 95 14.26 5.60 10.41
C MET A 95 12.84 5.81 10.94
N ALA A 96 12.62 6.77 11.84
CA ALA A 96 11.28 7.12 12.32
C ALA A 96 10.37 7.71 11.23
N ARG A 97 10.95 8.18 10.12
CA ARG A 97 10.25 8.75 8.96
C ARG A 97 10.38 7.87 7.71
N ALA A 98 11.02 6.71 7.82
CA ALA A 98 11.16 5.79 6.70
C ALA A 98 9.82 5.16 6.34
N HIS A 99 9.48 5.16 5.05
CA HIS A 99 8.25 4.54 4.55
C HIS A 99 8.45 3.03 4.38
N ILE A 100 8.29 2.29 5.49
CA ILE A 100 8.31 0.82 5.52
C ILE A 100 6.93 0.35 5.97
N SER A 101 6.06 0.04 5.03
CA SER A 101 4.64 -0.19 5.31
C SER A 101 3.99 -1.12 4.29
N THR A 102 2.69 -1.39 4.44
CA THR A 102 1.90 -1.99 3.36
C THR A 102 1.55 -0.92 2.32
N ILE A 103 1.22 -1.36 1.08
CA ILE A 103 0.80 -0.43 0.02
C ILE A 103 -0.41 0.41 0.47
N HIS A 104 -1.38 -0.21 1.14
CA HIS A 104 -2.57 0.50 1.64
C HIS A 104 -2.23 1.55 2.70
N SER A 105 -1.32 1.22 3.63
CA SER A 105 -0.87 2.19 4.64
C SER A 105 -0.16 3.37 3.99
N PHE A 106 0.75 3.11 3.05
CA PHE A 106 1.45 4.15 2.30
C PHE A 106 0.49 5.05 1.51
N CYS A 107 -0.47 4.47 0.80
CA CYS A 107 -1.50 5.24 0.09
C CYS A 107 -2.35 6.07 1.06
N GLY A 108 -2.73 5.52 2.20
CA GLY A 108 -3.46 6.24 3.24
C GLY A 108 -2.68 7.43 3.81
N ASP A 109 -1.36 7.28 3.99
CA ASP A 109 -0.49 8.37 4.44
C ASP A 109 -0.36 9.45 3.37
N LEU A 110 -0.25 9.09 2.08
CA LEU A 110 -0.26 10.05 0.96
C LEU A 110 -1.58 10.82 0.91
N VAL A 111 -2.73 10.16 1.07
CA VAL A 111 -4.04 10.81 1.08
C VAL A 111 -4.12 11.80 2.26
N ARG A 112 -3.61 11.45 3.45
CA ARG A 112 -3.55 12.37 4.60
C ARG A 112 -2.61 13.55 4.39
N GLU A 113 -1.50 13.36 3.69
CA GLU A 113 -0.57 14.44 3.38
C GLU A 113 -1.13 15.42 2.34
N PHE A 114 -1.87 14.90 1.35
CA PHE A 114 -2.37 15.66 0.21
C PHE A 114 -3.90 15.83 0.19
N PHE A 115 -4.57 15.69 1.34
CA PHE A 115 -6.04 15.77 1.47
C PHE A 115 -6.62 17.02 0.80
N TYR A 116 -5.92 18.15 0.91
CA TYR A 116 -6.33 19.43 0.34
C TYR A 116 -6.39 19.44 -1.20
N LYS A 117 -5.64 18.55 -1.88
CA LYS A 117 -5.70 18.35 -3.34
C LYS A 117 -6.87 17.49 -3.78
N LEU A 118 -7.40 16.70 -2.87
CA LEU A 118 -8.49 15.76 -3.12
C LEU A 118 -9.84 16.30 -2.65
N GLU A 119 -9.84 17.51 -2.05
CA GLU A 119 -11.04 18.17 -1.50
C GLU A 119 -11.78 17.31 -0.46
N ILE A 120 -11.03 16.47 0.29
CA ILE A 120 -11.58 15.64 1.35
C ILE A 120 -11.23 16.22 2.72
N SER A 121 -12.01 15.86 3.75
CA SER A 121 -11.70 16.26 5.13
C SER A 121 -10.38 15.66 5.60
N PRO A 122 -9.53 16.39 6.33
CA PRO A 122 -8.32 15.84 6.95
C PRO A 122 -8.64 14.75 7.97
N ASP A 123 -9.81 14.78 8.58
CA ASP A 123 -10.29 13.82 9.58
C ASP A 123 -11.01 12.61 8.96
N PHE A 124 -10.77 12.33 7.68
CA PHE A 124 -11.37 11.16 7.06
C PHE A 124 -10.95 9.86 7.74
N ARG A 125 -11.87 8.92 7.84
CA ARG A 125 -11.60 7.55 8.27
C ARG A 125 -11.80 6.56 7.12
N ILE A 126 -11.06 5.48 7.16
CA ILE A 126 -11.26 4.37 6.25
C ILE A 126 -12.35 3.48 6.87
N LEU A 127 -13.41 3.25 6.11
CA LEU A 127 -14.50 2.38 6.52
C LEU A 127 -14.07 0.92 6.48
N ASP A 128 -14.66 0.09 7.32
CA ASP A 128 -14.57 -1.35 7.18
C ASP A 128 -15.55 -1.88 6.11
N ASP A 129 -15.41 -3.16 5.74
CA ASP A 129 -16.21 -3.77 4.68
C ASP A 129 -17.70 -3.77 5.00
N SER A 130 -18.06 -3.89 6.28
CA SER A 130 -19.46 -3.90 6.73
C SER A 130 -20.09 -2.52 6.62
N GLU A 131 -19.39 -1.49 7.07
CA GLU A 131 -19.82 -0.09 6.95
C GLU A 131 -19.93 0.32 5.47
N MET A 132 -18.98 -0.11 4.64
CA MET A 132 -19.02 0.15 3.20
C MET A 132 -20.22 -0.52 2.54
N ALA A 133 -20.55 -1.77 2.90
CA ALA A 133 -21.69 -2.47 2.33
C ALA A 133 -23.02 -1.76 2.65
N VAL A 134 -23.18 -1.24 3.88
CA VAL A 134 -24.37 -0.47 4.25
C VAL A 134 -24.48 0.82 3.44
N LEU A 135 -23.40 1.62 3.39
CA LEU A 135 -23.42 2.87 2.63
C LEU A 135 -23.67 2.66 1.13
N ARG A 136 -23.16 1.57 0.57
CA ARG A 136 -23.42 1.24 -0.84
C ARG A 136 -24.89 0.86 -1.07
N ALA A 137 -25.48 0.07 -0.16
CA ALA A 137 -26.88 -0.29 -0.26
C ALA A 137 -27.78 0.95 -0.18
N ASP A 138 -27.54 1.83 0.79
CA ASP A 138 -28.29 3.08 0.96
C ASP A 138 -28.15 3.98 -0.28
N ALA A 139 -26.95 4.13 -0.84
CA ALA A 139 -26.71 4.94 -2.04
C ALA A 139 -27.41 4.36 -3.27
N VAL A 140 -27.41 3.04 -3.46
CA VAL A 140 -28.13 2.41 -4.58
C VAL A 140 -29.63 2.57 -4.41
N GLU A 141 -30.17 2.39 -3.19
CA GLU A 141 -31.58 2.58 -2.89
C GLU A 141 -32.03 4.02 -3.19
N GLU A 142 -31.27 5.03 -2.73
CA GLU A 142 -31.54 6.45 -2.99
C GLU A 142 -31.59 6.76 -4.51
N VAL A 143 -30.63 6.23 -5.29
CA VAL A 143 -30.60 6.40 -6.73
C VAL A 143 -31.82 5.74 -7.40
N LEU A 144 -32.19 4.53 -7.01
CA LEU A 144 -33.34 3.84 -7.57
C LEU A 144 -34.64 4.59 -7.26
N GLU A 145 -34.82 5.05 -6.01
CA GLU A 145 -35.99 5.84 -5.59
C GLU A 145 -36.11 7.16 -6.38
N ASP A 146 -34.98 7.85 -6.61
CA ASP A 146 -34.96 9.08 -7.41
C ASP A 146 -35.41 8.83 -8.87
N TYR A 147 -34.92 7.76 -9.51
CA TYR A 147 -35.35 7.39 -10.86
C TYR A 147 -36.82 6.94 -10.93
N TYR A 148 -37.30 6.19 -9.93
CA TYR A 148 -38.74 5.87 -9.81
C TYR A 148 -39.58 7.13 -9.61
N GLY A 149 -39.14 8.05 -8.76
CA GLY A 149 -39.83 9.31 -8.48
C GLY A 149 -39.94 10.23 -9.71
N ARG A 150 -38.95 10.20 -10.60
CA ARG A 150 -38.96 10.96 -11.87
C ARG A 150 -39.86 10.33 -12.93
N GLY A 151 -40.22 9.05 -12.78
CA GLY A 151 -41.00 8.33 -13.80
C GLY A 151 -40.28 8.17 -15.13
N ASP A 152 -38.95 8.03 -15.11
CA ASP A 152 -38.12 7.91 -16.32
C ASP A 152 -38.50 6.64 -17.09
N GLU A 153 -39.05 6.83 -18.31
CA GLU A 153 -39.55 5.73 -19.14
C GLU A 153 -38.45 4.73 -19.53
N GLY A 154 -37.22 5.21 -19.76
CA GLY A 154 -36.07 4.36 -20.06
C GLY A 154 -35.67 3.48 -18.89
N PHE A 155 -35.66 4.07 -17.68
CA PHE A 155 -35.40 3.34 -16.46
C PHE A 155 -36.50 2.30 -16.18
N LEU A 156 -37.77 2.66 -16.28
CA LEU A 156 -38.87 1.72 -16.10
C LEU A 156 -38.82 0.54 -17.07
N ALA A 157 -38.49 0.80 -18.35
CA ALA A 157 -38.29 -0.26 -19.33
C ALA A 157 -37.07 -1.16 -18.99
N LEU A 158 -36.01 -0.58 -18.46
CA LEU A 158 -34.86 -1.32 -17.96
C LEU A 158 -35.24 -2.22 -16.78
N ILE A 159 -35.97 -1.68 -15.82
CA ILE A 159 -36.48 -2.45 -14.66
C ILE A 159 -37.33 -3.63 -15.13
N ASP A 160 -38.29 -3.39 -16.03
CA ASP A 160 -39.15 -4.43 -16.58
C ASP A 160 -38.35 -5.55 -17.29
N ALA A 161 -37.28 -5.19 -17.98
CA ALA A 161 -36.43 -6.15 -18.67
C ALA A 161 -35.54 -6.96 -17.69
N PHE A 162 -35.11 -6.37 -16.59
CA PHE A 162 -34.20 -7.01 -15.63
C PHE A 162 -34.89 -7.69 -14.45
N ALA A 163 -36.00 -7.12 -13.96
CA ALA A 163 -36.60 -7.52 -12.69
C ALA A 163 -37.49 -8.78 -12.75
N ALA A 164 -37.73 -9.36 -13.94
CA ALA A 164 -38.61 -10.54 -14.07
C ALA A 164 -39.87 -10.50 -13.17
N GLY A 165 -40.33 -9.31 -12.80
CA GLY A 165 -41.62 -9.00 -12.16
C GLY A 165 -41.70 -9.16 -10.65
N ARG A 166 -40.62 -9.26 -9.84
CA ARG A 166 -40.77 -9.47 -8.39
C ARG A 166 -39.90 -8.65 -7.44
N ASP A 167 -38.69 -8.29 -7.79
CA ASP A 167 -37.84 -7.44 -6.93
C ASP A 167 -36.70 -6.78 -7.74
N ASP A 168 -36.14 -5.71 -7.17
CA ASP A 168 -35.03 -4.96 -7.77
C ASP A 168 -33.66 -5.56 -7.44
N SER A 169 -33.61 -6.70 -6.75
CA SER A 169 -32.35 -7.29 -6.27
C SER A 169 -31.38 -7.65 -7.38
N ARG A 170 -31.88 -7.91 -8.59
CA ARG A 170 -31.06 -8.22 -9.76
C ARG A 170 -30.38 -6.98 -10.32
N ILE A 171 -31.09 -5.85 -10.37
CA ILE A 171 -30.50 -4.60 -10.84
C ILE A 171 -29.51 -4.07 -9.83
N VAL A 172 -29.80 -4.12 -8.54
CA VAL A 172 -28.86 -3.77 -7.46
C VAL A 172 -27.55 -4.55 -7.59
N ARG A 173 -27.62 -5.87 -7.73
CA ARG A 173 -26.41 -6.71 -7.95
C ARG A 173 -25.66 -6.38 -9.23
N THR A 174 -26.36 -6.02 -10.29
CA THR A 174 -25.75 -5.63 -11.55
C THR A 174 -25.00 -4.29 -11.40
N VAL A 175 -25.63 -3.32 -10.73
CA VAL A 175 -25.02 -2.02 -10.40
C VAL A 175 -23.75 -2.22 -9.58
N ASP A 176 -23.82 -3.03 -8.51
CA ASP A 176 -22.65 -3.34 -7.68
C ASP A 176 -21.52 -4.00 -8.48
N THR A 177 -21.85 -4.97 -9.32
CA THR A 177 -20.86 -5.65 -10.17
C THR A 177 -20.20 -4.68 -11.14
N LEU A 178 -20.98 -3.82 -11.79
CA LEU A 178 -20.47 -2.80 -12.70
C LEU A 178 -19.63 -1.76 -11.97
N TYR A 179 -20.06 -1.33 -10.81
CA TYR A 179 -19.29 -0.39 -9.98
C TYR A 179 -17.93 -0.97 -9.61
N ASP A 180 -17.88 -2.21 -9.12
CA ASP A 180 -16.61 -2.87 -8.77
C ASP A 180 -15.72 -3.06 -10.00
N PHE A 181 -16.29 -3.40 -11.15
CA PHE A 181 -15.56 -3.52 -12.41
C PHE A 181 -14.95 -2.17 -12.82
N ILE A 182 -15.73 -1.10 -12.82
CA ILE A 182 -15.28 0.25 -13.18
C ILE A 182 -14.17 0.70 -12.23
N ARG A 183 -14.37 0.52 -10.91
CA ARG A 183 -13.39 0.87 -9.89
C ARG A 183 -12.10 0.06 -9.92
N SER A 184 -12.08 -1.09 -10.57
CA SER A 184 -10.86 -1.89 -10.78
C SER A 184 -9.91 -1.29 -11.83
N HIS A 185 -10.37 -0.32 -12.60
CA HIS A 185 -9.58 0.37 -13.62
C HIS A 185 -8.93 1.64 -13.04
N PRO A 186 -7.72 2.02 -13.50
CA PRO A 186 -6.99 3.19 -12.98
C PRO A 186 -7.66 4.53 -13.29
N PHE A 187 -8.55 4.57 -14.29
CA PHE A 187 -9.35 5.74 -14.70
C PHE A 187 -10.80 5.29 -14.89
N PRO A 188 -11.57 5.19 -13.80
CA PRO A 188 -12.95 4.72 -13.81
C PRO A 188 -13.90 5.71 -14.47
#